data_97bb84617654f1c1aa927dd0dd9e175c
#
_entry.id   97bb84617654f1c1aa927dd0dd9e175c
#
_cell.length_a   1.000
_cell.length_b   1.000
_cell.length_c   1.000
_cell.angle_alpha   90.00
_cell.angle_beta   90.00
_cell.angle_gamma   90.00
#
_symmetry.space_group_name_H-M   'P 1'
#
loop_
_entity.id
_entity.type
_entity.pdbx_description
1 polymer ?
#
loop_
_entity_poly.entity_id
_entity_poly.type
_entity_poly.pdbx_seq_one_letter_code
_entity_poly.pdbx_strand_id
1 'polypeptide(L)'
;MDTTLQVEHAAHASERYAQRVNREWVRLLDLLQMNVCYERCVGVELFTADGKCILDFLSGYCVHNVGHNHPDVVRALQSELERCGPAMIQTHVADLAGELAEKLCERAGGRLAKAFFASSGSEGVEAAIKFARAHTRRAGILSAEHAFHGLTCGALSLMSDKFWSEGFGPLLPETAAVPFGDLGALERELKTKRFAAFIVEPIQSEAGVCVPDRDYLRTSESLCRRYGTLFVLDEVQTGMYRTGPFLAAHHFGVEPDMVVMAKALSGGLVPCGAVLMSDAVCNSVYSSLPRAFVHTSTFSENSLAMRAALATLEVLECEELGRRSIEAGDYLQARLTAALRDFEMVKEVRGMGLLMGIEFRAPSQLRLRIPYQAFGAVHPAMFGQIVVMRLFRDSGFLTQICGNNFSVLKVAPPLVVTDAQLDAFVLAIRDVVELAHSPGAFWSEALGLARRAFRR
;
A
#
# COMPACT_ATOMS: atom_id res chain seq x y z
N MET A 1 -26.88 23.48 -4.61
CA MET A 1 -27.22 23.14 -3.21
C MET A 1 -26.58 24.17 -2.30
N ASP A 2 -27.27 24.59 -1.25
CA ASP A 2 -26.81 25.64 -0.35
C ASP A 2 -25.56 25.15 0.43
N THR A 3 -24.46 25.88 0.31
CA THR A 3 -23.17 25.56 0.97
C THR A 3 -23.31 25.41 2.49
N THR A 4 -24.25 26.13 3.09
CA THR A 4 -24.52 26.08 4.53
C THR A 4 -25.09 24.71 4.94
N LEU A 5 -26.03 24.15 4.17
CA LEU A 5 -26.60 22.81 4.41
C LEU A 5 -25.55 21.71 4.22
N GLN A 6 -24.61 21.86 3.32
CA GLN A 6 -23.53 20.90 3.08
C GLN A 6 -22.52 20.88 4.24
N VAL A 7 -22.15 22.05 4.77
CA VAL A 7 -21.24 22.15 5.94
C VAL A 7 -21.90 21.56 7.21
N GLU A 8 -23.19 21.82 7.43
CA GLU A 8 -23.94 21.21 8.54
C GLU A 8 -24.04 19.69 8.39
N HIS A 9 -24.26 19.18 7.19
CA HIS A 9 -24.28 17.74 6.91
C HIS A 9 -22.91 17.10 7.17
N ALA A 10 -21.81 17.72 6.77
CA ALA A 10 -20.44 17.26 7.01
C ALA A 10 -20.10 17.20 8.52
N ALA A 11 -20.46 18.24 9.28
CA ALA A 11 -20.27 18.26 10.73
C ALA A 11 -21.05 17.13 11.42
N HIS A 12 -22.29 16.91 11.00
CA HIS A 12 -23.13 15.83 11.52
C HIS A 12 -22.62 14.42 11.14
N ALA A 13 -22.03 14.27 9.96
CA ALA A 13 -21.39 13.02 9.52
C ALA A 13 -20.14 12.70 10.38
N SER A 14 -19.28 13.67 10.64
CA SER A 14 -18.11 13.52 11.51
C SER A 14 -18.51 13.16 12.94
N GLU A 15 -19.55 13.81 13.49
CA GLU A 15 -20.04 13.50 14.82
C GLU A 15 -20.60 12.07 14.91
N ARG A 16 -21.39 11.63 13.94
CA ARG A 16 -21.89 10.23 13.88
C ARG A 16 -20.75 9.23 13.81
N TYR A 17 -19.73 9.51 13.00
CA TYR A 17 -18.56 8.63 12.88
C TYR A 17 -17.78 8.56 14.20
N ALA A 18 -17.54 9.70 14.85
CA ALA A 18 -16.88 9.77 16.15
C ALA A 18 -17.63 8.97 17.23
N GLN A 19 -18.94 9.05 17.25
CA GLN A 19 -19.77 8.36 18.24
C GLN A 19 -19.92 6.85 17.98
N ARG A 20 -19.87 6.38 16.72
CA ARG A 20 -20.26 5.02 16.34
C ARG A 20 -19.11 4.16 15.77
N VAL A 21 -18.03 4.78 15.32
CA VAL A 21 -16.91 4.07 14.65
C VAL A 21 -15.60 4.32 15.40
N ASN A 22 -15.02 5.52 15.29
CA ASN A 22 -13.73 5.82 15.91
C ASN A 22 -13.59 7.32 16.22
N ARG A 23 -13.70 7.67 17.48
CA ARG A 23 -13.59 9.04 17.97
C ARG A 23 -12.17 9.61 17.79
N GLU A 24 -11.16 8.81 18.08
CA GLU A 24 -9.77 9.28 18.03
C GLU A 24 -9.29 9.50 16.59
N TRP A 25 -9.87 8.77 15.64
CA TRP A 25 -9.61 9.02 14.22
C TRP A 25 -10.14 10.39 13.77
N VAL A 26 -11.38 10.73 14.12
CA VAL A 26 -11.93 12.06 13.81
C VAL A 26 -11.10 13.15 14.47
N ARG A 27 -10.74 12.98 15.76
CA ARG A 27 -9.89 13.91 16.48
C ARG A 27 -8.50 14.12 15.83
N LEU A 28 -7.91 13.03 15.30
CA LEU A 28 -6.64 13.11 14.58
C LEU A 28 -6.80 13.93 13.28
N LEU A 29 -7.85 13.66 12.50
CA LEU A 29 -8.11 14.41 11.26
C LEU A 29 -8.38 15.89 11.53
N ASP A 30 -9.12 16.23 12.60
CA ASP A 30 -9.37 17.61 13.04
C ASP A 30 -8.04 18.29 13.44
N LEU A 31 -7.21 17.57 14.19
CA LEU A 31 -5.90 18.06 14.61
C LEU A 31 -5.02 18.40 13.41
N LEU A 32 -5.02 17.53 12.42
CA LEU A 32 -4.25 17.69 11.17
C LEU A 32 -4.93 18.62 10.16
N GLN A 33 -6.13 19.13 10.46
CA GLN A 33 -6.95 19.93 9.54
C GLN A 33 -7.25 19.23 8.21
N MET A 34 -7.42 17.90 8.26
CA MET A 34 -7.70 17.02 7.13
C MET A 34 -9.12 16.43 7.20
N ASN A 35 -9.94 16.83 8.19
CA ASN A 35 -11.33 16.40 8.30
C ASN A 35 -12.21 17.22 7.35
N VAL A 36 -12.28 16.77 6.11
CA VAL A 36 -13.07 17.38 5.04
C VAL A 36 -14.10 16.39 4.50
N CYS A 37 -15.20 16.88 3.96
CA CYS A 37 -16.19 16.07 3.28
C CYS A 37 -15.91 16.09 1.78
N TYR A 38 -15.67 14.91 1.19
CA TYR A 38 -15.53 14.75 -0.26
C TYR A 38 -16.90 14.44 -0.88
N GLU A 39 -17.25 15.13 -1.97
CA GLU A 39 -18.50 14.90 -2.71
C GLU A 39 -18.27 14.11 -3.99
N ARG A 40 -17.15 14.36 -4.67
CA ARG A 40 -16.82 13.74 -5.95
C ARG A 40 -15.33 13.47 -6.04
N CYS A 41 -14.97 12.31 -6.58
CA CYS A 41 -13.59 11.93 -6.82
C CYS A 41 -13.48 11.40 -8.26
N VAL A 42 -12.55 11.94 -9.05
CA VAL A 42 -12.35 11.54 -10.46
C VAL A 42 -10.87 11.62 -10.82
N GLY A 43 -10.30 10.54 -11.34
CA GLY A 43 -8.88 10.51 -11.71
C GLY A 43 -8.00 10.77 -10.50
N VAL A 44 -7.27 11.88 -10.51
CA VAL A 44 -6.39 12.33 -9.41
C VAL A 44 -7.10 13.33 -8.48
N GLU A 45 -8.27 13.83 -8.87
CA GLU A 45 -8.93 14.97 -8.25
C GLU A 45 -10.02 14.55 -7.26
N LEU A 46 -9.95 15.12 -6.06
CA LEU A 46 -10.91 14.94 -4.97
C LEU A 46 -11.58 16.28 -4.70
N PHE A 47 -12.88 16.37 -4.95
CA PHE A 47 -13.65 17.61 -4.78
C PHE A 47 -14.36 17.58 -3.43
N THR A 48 -14.11 18.58 -2.62
CA THR A 48 -14.73 18.73 -1.30
C THR A 48 -16.05 19.48 -1.38
N ALA A 49 -16.90 19.32 -0.37
CA ALA A 49 -18.21 19.96 -0.27
C ALA A 49 -18.13 21.50 -0.23
N ASP A 50 -17.00 22.08 0.21
CA ASP A 50 -16.73 23.53 0.18
C ASP A 50 -16.10 24.01 -1.14
N GLY A 51 -16.07 23.15 -2.16
CA GLY A 51 -15.67 23.49 -3.53
C GLY A 51 -14.16 23.49 -3.80
N LYS A 52 -13.34 22.99 -2.87
CA LYS A 52 -11.90 22.83 -3.10
C LYS A 52 -11.61 21.57 -3.92
N CYS A 53 -10.54 21.64 -4.71
CA CYS A 53 -9.95 20.48 -5.37
C CYS A 53 -8.67 20.08 -4.63
N ILE A 54 -8.61 18.83 -4.18
CA ILE A 54 -7.44 18.21 -3.57
C ILE A 54 -6.89 17.18 -4.56
N LEU A 55 -5.59 17.22 -4.84
CA LEU A 55 -4.93 16.21 -5.67
C LEU A 55 -4.47 15.04 -4.81
N ASP A 56 -4.90 13.84 -5.19
CA ASP A 56 -4.54 12.61 -4.47
C ASP A 56 -3.15 12.12 -4.87
N PHE A 57 -2.18 12.29 -3.97
CA PHE A 57 -0.82 11.79 -4.11
C PHE A 57 -0.52 10.63 -3.15
N LEU A 58 -1.58 9.97 -2.68
CA LEU A 58 -1.53 8.75 -1.87
C LEU A 58 -2.25 7.58 -2.55
N SER A 59 -3.25 7.86 -3.40
CA SER A 59 -4.13 6.92 -4.11
C SER A 59 -4.67 5.80 -3.22
N GLY A 60 -5.06 6.13 -1.97
CA GLY A 60 -5.54 5.13 -1.02
C GLY A 60 -4.49 4.06 -0.67
N TYR A 61 -3.22 4.43 -0.59
CA TYR A 61 -2.08 3.52 -0.43
C TYR A 61 -1.92 2.56 -1.62
N CYS A 62 -1.89 3.11 -2.84
CA CYS A 62 -1.78 2.37 -4.11
C CYS A 62 -3.03 1.53 -4.44
N VAL A 63 -4.22 2.02 -4.12
CA VAL A 63 -5.50 1.41 -4.48
C VAL A 63 -6.00 1.94 -5.82
N HIS A 64 -5.92 3.24 -6.05
CA HIS A 64 -6.48 3.92 -7.21
C HIS A 64 -5.47 4.09 -8.35
N ASN A 65 -4.85 2.98 -8.81
CA ASN A 65 -3.87 3.04 -9.90
C ASN A 65 -4.47 3.62 -11.19
N VAL A 66 -5.70 3.26 -11.52
CA VAL A 66 -6.45 3.80 -12.69
C VAL A 66 -7.14 5.15 -12.42
N GLY A 67 -6.89 5.76 -11.25
CA GLY A 67 -7.60 6.93 -10.78
C GLY A 67 -8.93 6.61 -10.11
N HIS A 68 -9.49 7.60 -9.45
CA HIS A 68 -10.80 7.48 -8.81
C HIS A 68 -11.93 7.37 -9.83
N ASN A 69 -12.83 6.41 -9.62
CA ASN A 69 -14.05 6.23 -10.41
C ASN A 69 -13.81 6.21 -11.92
N HIS A 70 -12.82 5.41 -12.35
CA HIS A 70 -12.54 5.30 -13.78
C HIS A 70 -13.80 4.90 -14.57
N PRO A 71 -14.17 5.64 -15.63
CA PRO A 71 -15.47 5.47 -16.30
C PRO A 71 -15.70 4.06 -16.86
N ASP A 72 -14.66 3.39 -17.35
CA ASP A 72 -14.79 2.04 -17.90
C ASP A 72 -15.03 1.00 -16.82
N VAL A 73 -14.36 1.12 -15.68
CA VAL A 73 -14.59 0.24 -14.51
C VAL A 73 -16.00 0.45 -13.95
N VAL A 74 -16.45 1.72 -13.85
CA VAL A 74 -17.81 2.05 -13.42
C VAL A 74 -18.85 1.46 -14.38
N ARG A 75 -18.67 1.63 -15.71
CA ARG A 75 -19.57 1.06 -16.71
C ARG A 75 -19.63 -0.48 -16.63
N ALA A 76 -18.49 -1.14 -16.46
CA ALA A 76 -18.42 -2.58 -16.35
C ALA A 76 -19.22 -3.09 -15.14
N LEU A 77 -19.13 -2.39 -13.99
CA LEU A 77 -19.90 -2.71 -12.79
C LEU A 77 -21.41 -2.46 -12.99
N GLN A 78 -21.80 -1.35 -13.62
CA GLN A 78 -23.19 -1.05 -13.93
C GLN A 78 -23.79 -2.15 -14.83
N SER A 79 -23.08 -2.52 -15.90
CA SER A 79 -23.52 -3.59 -16.80
C SER A 79 -23.64 -4.94 -16.12
N GLU A 80 -22.74 -5.26 -15.17
CA GLU A 80 -22.83 -6.51 -14.40
C GLU A 80 -24.05 -6.53 -13.49
N LEU A 81 -24.38 -5.40 -12.85
CA LEU A 81 -25.60 -5.27 -12.03
C LEU A 81 -26.87 -5.36 -12.87
N GLU A 82 -26.92 -4.70 -14.04
CA GLU A 82 -28.07 -4.73 -14.95
C GLU A 82 -28.34 -6.13 -15.51
N ARG A 83 -27.30 -6.95 -15.67
CA ARG A 83 -27.38 -8.32 -16.15
C ARG A 83 -28.16 -9.25 -15.21
N CYS A 84 -28.29 -8.90 -13.92
CA CYS A 84 -28.92 -9.73 -12.89
C CYS A 84 -28.36 -11.17 -12.86
N GLY A 85 -27.08 -11.33 -13.16
CA GLY A 85 -26.38 -12.62 -13.17
C GLY A 85 -26.09 -13.17 -11.77
N PRO A 86 -25.46 -14.36 -11.68
CA PRO A 86 -25.09 -14.95 -10.39
C PRO A 86 -24.02 -14.07 -9.71
N ALA A 87 -24.42 -13.41 -8.62
CA ALA A 87 -23.51 -12.54 -7.87
C ALA A 87 -22.56 -13.34 -6.98
N MET A 88 -23.10 -14.32 -6.27
CA MET A 88 -22.37 -15.20 -5.36
C MET A 88 -23.21 -16.46 -5.07
N ILE A 89 -22.83 -17.58 -5.62
CA ILE A 89 -23.48 -18.87 -5.45
C ILE A 89 -22.43 -19.91 -5.04
N GLN A 90 -22.54 -20.47 -3.84
CA GLN A 90 -21.52 -21.36 -3.26
C GLN A 90 -21.33 -22.71 -3.99
N THR A 91 -22.33 -23.18 -4.72
CA THR A 91 -22.27 -24.43 -5.47
C THR A 91 -22.25 -24.17 -6.97
N HIS A 92 -21.51 -23.17 -7.38
CA HIS A 92 -21.38 -22.72 -8.77
C HIS A 92 -19.92 -22.56 -9.14
N VAL A 93 -19.57 -22.81 -10.40
CA VAL A 93 -18.27 -22.46 -10.95
C VAL A 93 -18.33 -21.00 -11.41
N ALA A 94 -17.59 -20.12 -10.75
CA ALA A 94 -17.58 -18.68 -11.06
C ALA A 94 -16.75 -18.42 -12.33
N ASP A 95 -17.42 -18.26 -13.47
CA ASP A 95 -16.81 -18.06 -14.78
C ASP A 95 -15.84 -16.86 -14.81
N LEU A 96 -16.29 -15.70 -14.28
CA LEU A 96 -15.44 -14.50 -14.19
C LEU A 96 -14.19 -14.71 -13.34
N ALA A 97 -14.25 -15.56 -12.32
CA ALA A 97 -13.06 -15.89 -11.51
C ALA A 97 -12.07 -16.74 -12.31
N GLY A 98 -12.57 -17.67 -13.14
CA GLY A 98 -11.74 -18.43 -14.07
C GLY A 98 -11.04 -17.52 -15.07
N GLU A 99 -11.79 -16.63 -15.72
CA GLU A 99 -11.25 -15.65 -16.67
C GLU A 99 -10.19 -14.73 -16.01
N LEU A 100 -10.49 -14.19 -14.83
CA LEU A 100 -9.56 -13.35 -14.11
C LEU A 100 -8.29 -14.12 -13.71
N ALA A 101 -8.41 -15.35 -13.22
CA ALA A 101 -7.28 -16.19 -12.84
C ALA A 101 -6.34 -16.45 -14.02
N GLU A 102 -6.91 -16.78 -15.19
CA GLU A 102 -6.14 -16.96 -16.43
C GLU A 102 -5.35 -15.70 -16.77
N LYS A 103 -6.02 -14.54 -16.84
CA LYS A 103 -5.37 -13.26 -17.18
C LYS A 103 -4.29 -12.85 -16.17
N LEU A 104 -4.51 -13.07 -14.88
CA LEU A 104 -3.52 -12.76 -13.85
C LEU A 104 -2.29 -13.67 -13.95
N CYS A 105 -2.49 -14.98 -14.11
CA CYS A 105 -1.41 -15.95 -14.24
C CYS A 105 -0.57 -15.73 -15.50
N GLU A 106 -1.21 -15.42 -16.63
CA GLU A 106 -0.51 -15.09 -17.90
C GLU A 106 0.43 -13.89 -17.71
N ARG A 107 -0.03 -12.82 -17.04
CA ARG A 107 0.77 -11.60 -16.82
C ARG A 107 1.86 -11.77 -15.77
N ALA A 108 1.57 -12.54 -14.75
CA ALA A 108 2.56 -12.87 -13.73
C ALA A 108 3.67 -13.77 -14.29
N GLY A 109 3.32 -14.69 -15.18
CA GLY A 109 4.26 -15.59 -15.84
C GLY A 109 4.96 -16.57 -14.89
N GLY A 110 6.10 -17.10 -15.35
CA GLY A 110 6.92 -18.01 -14.59
C GLY A 110 6.16 -19.28 -14.20
N ARG A 111 6.17 -19.63 -12.90
CA ARG A 111 5.51 -20.82 -12.34
C ARG A 111 4.12 -20.54 -11.75
N LEU A 112 3.64 -19.30 -11.78
CA LEU A 112 2.35 -18.91 -11.20
C LEU A 112 1.19 -19.31 -12.13
N ALA A 113 0.58 -20.45 -11.84
CA ALA A 113 -0.40 -21.09 -12.72
C ALA A 113 -1.81 -21.21 -12.12
N LYS A 114 -1.99 -20.87 -10.86
CA LYS A 114 -3.26 -20.95 -10.11
C LYS A 114 -3.49 -19.70 -9.30
N ALA A 115 -4.76 -19.37 -9.09
CA ALA A 115 -5.18 -18.27 -8.24
C ALA A 115 -6.13 -18.75 -7.13
N PHE A 116 -5.99 -18.17 -5.95
CA PHE A 116 -6.99 -18.17 -4.89
C PHE A 116 -7.43 -16.74 -4.69
N PHE A 117 -8.73 -16.47 -4.75
CA PHE A 117 -9.26 -15.13 -4.52
C PHE A 117 -9.62 -14.88 -3.05
N ALA A 118 -9.50 -13.63 -2.64
CA ALA A 118 -9.78 -13.13 -1.30
C ALA A 118 -10.43 -11.74 -1.40
N SER A 119 -10.88 -11.17 -0.27
CA SER A 119 -11.45 -9.83 -0.26
C SER A 119 -10.44 -8.74 0.15
N SER A 120 -9.25 -9.14 0.56
CA SER A 120 -8.20 -8.20 0.99
C SER A 120 -6.80 -8.81 0.88
N GLY A 121 -5.76 -7.95 0.94
CA GLY A 121 -4.37 -8.39 1.02
C GLY A 121 -4.06 -9.18 2.30
N SER A 122 -4.65 -8.78 3.44
CA SER A 122 -4.49 -9.51 4.70
C SER A 122 -5.02 -10.95 4.60
N GLU A 123 -6.21 -11.17 4.02
CA GLU A 123 -6.71 -12.52 3.74
C GLU A 123 -5.81 -13.29 2.77
N GLY A 124 -5.23 -12.60 1.77
CA GLY A 124 -4.24 -13.19 0.87
C GLY A 124 -2.99 -13.67 1.61
N VAL A 125 -2.46 -12.88 2.54
CA VAL A 125 -1.33 -13.28 3.39
C VAL A 125 -1.69 -14.46 4.30
N GLU A 126 -2.89 -14.47 4.90
CA GLU A 126 -3.39 -15.63 5.67
C GLU A 126 -3.46 -16.91 4.82
N ALA A 127 -3.91 -16.79 3.58
CA ALA A 127 -3.94 -17.90 2.63
C ALA A 127 -2.51 -18.37 2.30
N ALA A 128 -1.58 -17.46 2.02
CA ALA A 128 -0.18 -17.78 1.73
C ALA A 128 0.49 -18.52 2.89
N ILE A 129 0.27 -18.07 4.15
CA ILE A 129 0.73 -18.77 5.37
C ILE A 129 0.20 -20.20 5.41
N LYS A 130 -1.11 -20.38 5.23
CA LYS A 130 -1.76 -21.71 5.29
C LYS A 130 -1.27 -22.63 4.17
N PHE A 131 -1.15 -22.10 2.95
CA PHE A 131 -0.72 -22.88 1.79
C PHE A 131 0.75 -23.29 1.92
N ALA A 132 1.61 -22.39 2.38
CA ALA A 132 3.00 -22.70 2.66
C ALA A 132 3.16 -23.81 3.70
N ARG A 133 2.44 -23.72 4.81
CA ARG A 133 2.44 -24.76 5.86
C ARG A 133 1.91 -26.10 5.34
N ALA A 134 0.84 -26.09 4.56
CA ALA A 134 0.27 -27.30 3.99
C ALA A 134 1.24 -27.97 3.00
N HIS A 135 1.94 -27.19 2.18
CA HIS A 135 2.89 -27.68 1.18
C HIS A 135 4.17 -28.25 1.81
N THR A 136 4.81 -27.46 2.68
CA THR A 136 6.13 -27.81 3.23
C THR A 136 6.09 -28.71 4.46
N ARG A 137 4.91 -28.79 5.13
CA ARG A 137 4.74 -29.44 6.44
C ARG A 137 5.58 -28.81 7.56
N ARG A 138 5.98 -27.56 7.39
CA ARG A 138 6.71 -26.76 8.39
C ARG A 138 5.78 -25.73 9.01
N ALA A 139 6.04 -25.34 10.26
CA ALA A 139 5.20 -24.37 10.99
C ALA A 139 5.68 -22.92 10.85
N GLY A 140 7.00 -22.71 10.72
CA GLY A 140 7.62 -21.40 10.77
C GLY A 140 7.29 -20.52 9.55
N ILE A 141 7.12 -19.23 9.77
CA ILE A 141 7.04 -18.22 8.69
C ILE A 141 8.10 -17.15 8.98
N LEU A 142 8.90 -16.85 7.98
CA LEU A 142 9.93 -15.83 8.03
C LEU A 142 9.45 -14.59 7.25
N SER A 143 9.69 -13.40 7.79
CA SER A 143 9.43 -12.11 7.14
C SER A 143 10.65 -11.19 7.20
N ALA A 144 10.54 -10.01 6.62
CA ALA A 144 11.54 -8.96 6.80
C ALA A 144 11.11 -7.98 7.91
N GLU A 145 12.09 -7.41 8.62
CA GLU A 145 11.83 -6.36 9.61
C GLU A 145 11.19 -5.15 8.93
N HIS A 146 10.35 -4.41 9.67
CA HIS A 146 9.60 -3.24 9.21
C HIS A 146 8.62 -3.51 8.06
N ALA A 147 8.32 -4.75 7.73
CA ALA A 147 7.34 -5.11 6.72
C ALA A 147 5.91 -4.70 7.13
N PHE A 148 5.03 -4.54 6.14
CA PHE A 148 3.59 -4.37 6.35
C PHE A 148 2.81 -5.40 5.51
N HIS A 149 2.30 -6.44 6.17
CA HIS A 149 1.58 -7.55 5.53
C HIS A 149 0.07 -7.59 5.82
N GLY A 150 -0.43 -6.67 6.64
CA GLY A 150 -1.85 -6.58 7.01
C GLY A 150 -2.09 -6.74 8.51
N LEU A 151 -3.35 -6.60 8.91
CA LEU A 151 -3.74 -6.46 10.32
C LEU A 151 -4.65 -7.59 10.84
N THR A 152 -4.82 -8.69 10.11
CA THR A 152 -5.35 -9.94 10.67
C THR A 152 -4.29 -10.60 11.54
N CYS A 153 -4.68 -11.44 12.50
CA CYS A 153 -3.73 -11.98 13.49
C CYS A 153 -2.53 -12.70 12.89
N GLY A 154 -2.71 -13.47 11.81
CA GLY A 154 -1.60 -14.15 11.13
C GLY A 154 -0.71 -13.18 10.34
N ALA A 155 -1.31 -12.25 9.56
CA ALA A 155 -0.54 -11.22 8.85
C ALA A 155 0.18 -10.28 9.83
N LEU A 156 -0.48 -9.87 10.91
CA LEU A 156 0.09 -9.02 11.96
C LEU A 156 1.28 -9.68 12.67
N SER A 157 1.28 -11.01 12.79
CA SER A 157 2.39 -11.74 13.41
C SER A 157 3.69 -11.73 12.58
N LEU A 158 3.61 -11.31 11.31
CA LEU A 158 4.77 -11.12 10.42
C LEU A 158 5.35 -9.70 10.50
N MET A 159 4.72 -8.81 11.24
CA MET A 159 5.15 -7.43 11.41
C MET A 159 5.99 -7.28 12.67
N SER A 160 7.20 -6.74 12.54
CA SER A 160 8.15 -6.58 13.68
C SER A 160 7.84 -5.36 14.55
N ASP A 161 7.13 -4.37 14.01
CA ASP A 161 6.87 -3.11 14.70
C ASP A 161 5.75 -3.24 15.74
N LYS A 162 6.10 -3.04 17.00
CA LYS A 162 5.19 -3.17 18.15
C LYS A 162 3.99 -2.21 18.08
N PHE A 163 4.12 -1.08 17.40
CA PHE A 163 3.02 -0.13 17.21
C PHE A 163 1.73 -0.81 16.71
N TRP A 164 1.87 -1.77 15.78
CA TRP A 164 0.73 -2.47 15.20
C TRP A 164 0.23 -3.64 16.05
N SER A 165 1.12 -4.30 16.78
CA SER A 165 0.83 -5.58 17.46
C SER A 165 0.52 -5.44 18.94
N GLU A 166 0.85 -4.31 19.56
CA GLU A 166 0.65 -4.09 21.00
C GLU A 166 -0.83 -4.21 21.39
N GLY A 167 -1.11 -5.06 22.37
CA GLY A 167 -2.47 -5.31 22.88
C GLY A 167 -3.29 -6.35 22.09
N PHE A 168 -2.81 -6.86 20.95
CA PHE A 168 -3.55 -7.83 20.11
C PHE A 168 -3.05 -9.30 20.25
N GLY A 169 -2.17 -9.56 21.20
CA GLY A 169 -1.65 -10.92 21.42
C GLY A 169 -2.61 -11.84 22.19
N PRO A 170 -2.34 -13.19 22.18
CA PRO A 170 -1.21 -13.81 21.50
C PRO A 170 -1.41 -13.90 19.97
N LEU A 171 -0.35 -13.62 19.22
CA LEU A 171 -0.33 -13.73 17.77
C LEU A 171 0.08 -15.14 17.32
N LEU A 172 0.13 -15.36 16.00
CA LEU A 172 0.54 -16.65 15.41
C LEU A 172 1.96 -17.02 15.87
N PRO A 173 2.17 -18.22 16.49
CA PRO A 173 3.49 -18.66 16.90
C PRO A 173 4.37 -19.07 15.70
N GLU A 174 5.65 -19.29 15.95
CA GLU A 174 6.65 -19.74 14.96
C GLU A 174 6.88 -18.73 13.84
N THR A 175 6.72 -17.41 14.13
CA THR A 175 7.10 -16.34 13.20
C THR A 175 8.45 -15.74 13.62
N ALA A 176 9.23 -15.32 12.64
CA ALA A 176 10.49 -14.58 12.85
C ALA A 176 10.69 -13.55 11.74
N ALA A 177 11.49 -12.53 12.03
CA ALA A 177 11.87 -11.52 11.05
C ALA A 177 13.40 -11.40 10.95
N VAL A 178 13.88 -11.05 9.76
CA VAL A 178 15.29 -10.72 9.50
C VAL A 178 15.40 -9.31 8.94
N PRO A 179 16.51 -8.60 9.13
CA PRO A 179 16.70 -7.29 8.52
C PRO A 179 16.52 -7.35 6.99
N PHE A 180 15.75 -6.41 6.44
CA PHE A 180 15.56 -6.33 4.99
C PHE A 180 16.90 -6.00 4.31
N GLY A 181 17.27 -6.79 3.29
CA GLY A 181 18.56 -6.65 2.62
C GLY A 181 19.68 -7.51 3.20
N ASP A 182 19.55 -8.08 4.41
CA ASP A 182 20.58 -8.92 5.03
C ASP A 182 20.47 -10.40 4.62
N LEU A 183 21.16 -10.75 3.53
CA LEU A 183 21.24 -12.15 3.03
C LEU A 183 21.91 -13.10 4.01
N GLY A 184 22.83 -12.60 4.84
CA GLY A 184 23.51 -13.43 5.85
C GLY A 184 22.56 -13.83 6.97
N ALA A 185 21.73 -12.91 7.46
CA ALA A 185 20.69 -13.19 8.43
C ALA A 185 19.64 -14.15 7.84
N LEU A 186 19.21 -13.90 6.60
CA LEU A 186 18.26 -14.74 5.88
C LEU A 186 18.79 -16.19 5.78
N GLU A 187 20.02 -16.36 5.33
CA GLU A 187 20.60 -17.71 5.17
C GLU A 187 20.75 -18.45 6.51
N ARG A 188 21.14 -17.76 7.60
CA ARG A 188 21.22 -18.36 8.95
C ARG A 188 19.88 -18.95 9.38
N GLU A 189 18.79 -18.20 9.18
CA GLU A 189 17.45 -18.66 9.55
C GLU A 189 16.99 -19.82 8.64
N LEU A 190 17.17 -19.72 7.33
CA LEU A 190 16.77 -20.75 6.37
C LEU A 190 17.51 -22.09 6.59
N LYS A 191 18.78 -22.08 7.05
CA LYS A 191 19.56 -23.27 7.41
C LYS A 191 18.88 -24.11 8.49
N THR A 192 18.08 -23.52 9.35
CA THR A 192 17.32 -24.25 10.39
C THR A 192 16.26 -25.17 9.82
N LYS A 193 15.83 -24.95 8.57
CA LYS A 193 14.77 -25.69 7.86
C LYS A 193 13.43 -25.73 8.58
N ARG A 194 13.17 -24.80 9.51
CA ARG A 194 11.91 -24.74 10.26
C ARG A 194 10.83 -23.89 9.53
N PHE A 195 11.23 -23.06 8.56
CA PHE A 195 10.32 -22.14 7.89
C PHE A 195 9.64 -22.75 6.66
N ALA A 196 8.32 -22.57 6.59
CA ALA A 196 7.48 -22.92 5.45
C ALA A 196 7.64 -21.93 4.31
N ALA A 197 7.69 -20.64 4.63
CA ALA A 197 7.84 -19.55 3.67
C ALA A 197 8.73 -18.43 4.22
N PHE A 198 9.35 -17.71 3.29
CA PHE A 198 9.83 -16.35 3.48
C PHE A 198 8.88 -15.41 2.71
N ILE A 199 8.12 -14.58 3.45
CA ILE A 199 7.16 -13.61 2.90
C ILE A 199 7.79 -12.24 2.97
N VAL A 200 7.93 -11.57 1.82
CA VAL A 200 8.65 -10.29 1.71
C VAL A 200 8.01 -9.40 0.65
N GLU A 201 7.99 -8.08 0.89
CA GLU A 201 7.66 -7.09 -0.12
C GLU A 201 8.85 -6.90 -1.08
N PRO A 202 8.67 -6.83 -2.41
CA PRO A 202 9.77 -6.51 -3.34
C PRO A 202 10.38 -5.14 -3.07
N ILE A 203 9.55 -4.18 -2.66
CA ILE A 203 9.91 -2.85 -2.17
C ILE A 203 9.11 -2.63 -0.91
N GLN A 204 9.75 -2.43 0.23
CA GLN A 204 9.04 -2.17 1.47
C GLN A 204 8.45 -0.76 1.49
N SER A 205 7.15 -0.66 1.23
CA SER A 205 6.48 0.63 1.11
C SER A 205 6.36 1.36 2.45
N GLU A 206 5.91 0.68 3.49
CA GLU A 206 5.66 1.30 4.80
C GLU A 206 6.95 1.50 5.61
N ALA A 207 8.01 0.76 5.34
CA ALA A 207 9.33 0.97 5.93
C ALA A 207 10.06 2.23 5.39
N GLY A 208 9.46 2.91 4.40
CA GLY A 208 10.04 4.12 3.82
C GLY A 208 10.37 4.02 2.34
N VAL A 209 9.59 3.26 1.57
CA VAL A 209 9.85 2.99 0.15
C VAL A 209 11.29 2.45 -0.06
N CYS A 210 11.60 1.39 0.69
CA CYS A 210 12.93 0.78 0.65
C CYS A 210 13.06 -0.12 -0.57
N VAL A 211 13.80 0.35 -1.57
CA VAL A 211 14.17 -0.43 -2.76
C VAL A 211 15.42 -1.25 -2.41
N PRO A 212 15.40 -2.58 -2.54
CA PRO A 212 16.54 -3.41 -2.17
C PRO A 212 17.64 -3.34 -3.24
N ASP A 213 18.85 -3.79 -2.88
CA ASP A 213 19.90 -4.02 -3.84
C ASP A 213 19.43 -5.01 -4.92
N ARG A 214 19.92 -4.81 -6.14
CA ARG A 214 19.44 -5.52 -7.35
C ARG A 214 19.45 -7.05 -7.21
N ASP A 215 20.40 -7.60 -6.48
CA ASP A 215 20.59 -9.06 -6.33
C ASP A 215 19.94 -9.63 -5.09
N TYR A 216 19.37 -8.79 -4.21
CA TYR A 216 18.79 -9.24 -2.93
C TYR A 216 17.68 -10.27 -3.14
N LEU A 217 16.65 -9.93 -3.93
CA LEU A 217 15.51 -10.83 -4.12
C LEU A 217 15.90 -12.10 -4.88
N ARG A 218 16.80 -12.00 -5.87
CA ARG A 218 17.30 -13.15 -6.63
C ARG A 218 18.09 -14.12 -5.75
N THR A 219 18.93 -13.58 -4.89
CA THR A 219 19.68 -14.40 -3.93
C THR A 219 18.75 -15.00 -2.88
N SER A 220 17.77 -14.25 -2.39
CA SER A 220 16.74 -14.72 -1.46
C SER A 220 15.95 -15.89 -2.04
N GLU A 221 15.52 -15.79 -3.29
CA GLU A 221 14.86 -16.88 -4.01
C GLU A 221 15.73 -18.13 -4.07
N SER A 222 17.01 -17.96 -4.44
CA SER A 222 17.98 -19.06 -4.53
C SER A 222 18.23 -19.74 -3.19
N LEU A 223 18.30 -18.97 -2.10
CA LEU A 223 18.43 -19.49 -0.73
C LEU A 223 17.16 -20.22 -0.32
N CYS A 224 15.98 -19.66 -0.57
CA CYS A 224 14.70 -20.32 -0.27
C CYS A 224 14.60 -21.67 -0.97
N ARG A 225 14.91 -21.75 -2.26
CA ARG A 225 14.94 -23.01 -3.02
C ARG A 225 15.93 -24.02 -2.43
N ARG A 226 17.15 -23.57 -2.09
CA ARG A 226 18.20 -24.44 -1.48
C ARG A 226 17.75 -25.10 -0.19
N TYR A 227 17.02 -24.37 0.66
CA TYR A 227 16.61 -24.87 1.98
C TYR A 227 15.17 -25.40 2.02
N GLY A 228 14.47 -25.42 0.85
CA GLY A 228 13.10 -25.93 0.71
C GLY A 228 12.08 -25.08 1.46
N THR A 229 12.27 -23.79 1.48
CA THR A 229 11.33 -22.78 1.98
C THR A 229 10.68 -22.10 0.78
N LEU A 230 9.36 -21.85 0.81
CA LEU A 230 8.69 -21.14 -0.28
C LEU A 230 9.08 -19.66 -0.29
N PHE A 231 9.35 -19.12 -1.47
CA PHE A 231 9.58 -17.71 -1.69
C PHE A 231 8.27 -17.03 -2.08
N VAL A 232 7.78 -16.14 -1.22
CA VAL A 232 6.47 -15.49 -1.37
C VAL A 232 6.66 -13.99 -1.44
N LEU A 233 6.15 -13.35 -2.49
CA LEU A 233 6.19 -11.92 -2.64
C LEU A 233 4.84 -11.29 -2.29
N ASP A 234 4.87 -10.30 -1.41
CA ASP A 234 3.73 -9.43 -1.15
C ASP A 234 3.77 -8.23 -2.11
N GLU A 235 3.00 -8.34 -3.18
CA GLU A 235 2.86 -7.32 -4.24
C GLU A 235 1.60 -6.46 -4.05
N VAL A 236 1.05 -6.43 -2.86
CA VAL A 236 -0.20 -5.70 -2.57
C VAL A 236 -0.07 -4.19 -2.83
N GLN A 237 1.11 -3.60 -2.61
CA GLN A 237 1.37 -2.19 -2.94
C GLN A 237 2.16 -2.00 -4.24
N THR A 238 3.02 -2.93 -4.59
CA THR A 238 4.01 -2.80 -5.66
C THR A 238 3.54 -3.31 -7.02
N GLY A 239 2.57 -4.23 -7.02
CA GLY A 239 2.00 -4.82 -8.22
C GLY A 239 1.04 -3.92 -8.99
N MET A 240 0.38 -4.49 -9.97
CA MET A 240 -0.62 -3.80 -10.81
C MET A 240 -0.04 -2.54 -11.47
N TYR A 241 1.16 -2.68 -12.07
CA TYR A 241 1.86 -1.63 -12.80
C TYR A 241 2.30 -0.41 -11.97
N ARG A 242 2.20 -0.44 -10.64
CA ARG A 242 2.60 0.67 -9.76
C ARG A 242 4.06 1.07 -9.95
N THR A 243 4.95 0.09 -10.18
CA THR A 243 6.39 0.31 -10.37
C THR A 243 6.81 0.22 -11.84
N GLY A 244 5.87 0.02 -12.76
CA GLY A 244 6.10 -0.13 -14.20
C GLY A 244 5.61 -1.46 -14.74
N PRO A 245 6.26 -2.60 -14.51
CA PRO A 245 5.76 -3.91 -14.94
C PRO A 245 4.56 -4.36 -14.08
N PHE A 246 3.85 -5.39 -14.55
CA PHE A 246 2.67 -5.96 -13.86
C PHE A 246 2.96 -6.32 -12.40
N LEU A 247 4.10 -6.97 -12.13
CA LEU A 247 4.64 -7.25 -10.81
C LEU A 247 6.00 -6.58 -10.65
N ALA A 248 6.31 -6.03 -9.48
CA ALA A 248 7.65 -5.52 -9.18
C ALA A 248 8.71 -6.62 -9.25
N ALA A 249 8.35 -7.87 -9.01
CA ALA A 249 9.20 -9.06 -9.20
C ALA A 249 9.93 -9.07 -10.55
N HIS A 250 9.28 -8.57 -11.60
CA HIS A 250 9.85 -8.55 -12.96
C HIS A 250 11.07 -7.64 -13.09
N HIS A 251 11.18 -6.56 -12.29
CA HIS A 251 12.39 -5.72 -12.24
C HIS A 251 13.60 -6.50 -11.78
N PHE A 252 13.38 -7.49 -10.90
CA PHE A 252 14.45 -8.26 -10.26
C PHE A 252 14.69 -9.62 -10.95
N GLY A 253 13.86 -10.00 -11.90
CA GLY A 253 13.94 -11.26 -12.62
C GLY A 253 13.83 -12.48 -11.70
N VAL A 254 12.89 -12.47 -10.77
CA VAL A 254 12.60 -13.55 -9.81
C VAL A 254 11.28 -14.24 -10.12
N GLU A 255 11.20 -15.53 -9.79
CA GLU A 255 10.02 -16.37 -9.98
C GLU A 255 9.54 -16.93 -8.63
N PRO A 256 8.70 -16.17 -7.90
CA PRO A 256 8.20 -16.61 -6.60
C PRO A 256 7.32 -17.87 -6.70
N ASP A 257 7.20 -18.59 -5.60
CA ASP A 257 6.27 -19.72 -5.48
C ASP A 257 4.82 -19.25 -5.27
N MET A 258 4.65 -18.07 -4.63
CA MET A 258 3.37 -17.39 -4.47
C MET A 258 3.55 -15.87 -4.56
N VAL A 259 2.50 -15.18 -5.02
CA VAL A 259 2.38 -13.72 -5.01
C VAL A 259 1.04 -13.32 -4.41
N VAL A 260 1.06 -12.40 -3.45
CA VAL A 260 -0.15 -11.81 -2.89
C VAL A 260 -0.44 -10.48 -3.56
N MET A 261 -1.66 -10.29 -4.04
CA MET A 261 -2.14 -9.08 -4.72
C MET A 261 -3.46 -8.61 -4.10
N ALA A 262 -3.71 -7.30 -4.11
CA ALA A 262 -4.97 -6.69 -3.69
C ALA A 262 -5.02 -5.22 -4.15
N LYS A 263 -5.59 -4.33 -3.34
CA LYS A 263 -5.61 -2.87 -3.56
C LYS A 263 -6.03 -2.48 -4.98
N ALA A 264 -5.05 -2.17 -5.85
CA ALA A 264 -5.32 -1.74 -7.21
C ALA A 264 -5.99 -2.81 -8.09
N LEU A 265 -6.06 -4.06 -7.65
CA LEU A 265 -6.61 -5.17 -8.42
C LEU A 265 -8.03 -4.89 -8.95
N SER A 266 -8.84 -4.14 -8.21
CA SER A 266 -10.23 -3.82 -8.59
C SER A 266 -10.47 -2.32 -8.86
N GLY A 267 -9.43 -1.55 -9.11
CA GLY A 267 -9.52 -0.11 -9.35
C GLY A 267 -10.06 0.71 -8.16
N GLY A 268 -10.08 0.11 -6.96
CA GLY A 268 -10.50 0.76 -5.72
C GLY A 268 -12.01 0.80 -5.47
N LEU A 269 -12.84 0.21 -6.33
CA LEU A 269 -14.30 0.27 -6.23
C LEU A 269 -14.92 -0.91 -5.47
N VAL A 270 -14.32 -2.11 -5.57
CA VAL A 270 -14.82 -3.32 -4.91
C VAL A 270 -13.66 -4.03 -4.21
N PRO A 271 -13.79 -4.45 -2.94
CA PRO A 271 -12.75 -5.22 -2.27
C PRO A 271 -12.42 -6.50 -3.05
N CYS A 272 -11.11 -6.68 -3.37
CA CYS A 272 -10.61 -7.84 -4.10
C CYS A 272 -9.15 -8.10 -3.70
N GLY A 273 -8.80 -9.36 -3.55
CA GLY A 273 -7.45 -9.85 -3.37
C GLY A 273 -7.24 -11.15 -4.12
N ALA A 274 -6.00 -11.49 -4.40
CA ALA A 274 -5.63 -12.74 -5.03
C ALA A 274 -4.30 -13.25 -4.49
N VAL A 275 -4.16 -14.57 -4.40
CA VAL A 275 -2.89 -15.26 -4.22
C VAL A 275 -2.63 -16.08 -5.46
N LEU A 276 -1.67 -15.64 -6.27
CA LEU A 276 -1.18 -16.45 -7.39
C LEU A 276 -0.17 -17.46 -6.86
N MET A 277 -0.18 -18.68 -7.38
CA MET A 277 0.68 -19.74 -6.87
C MET A 277 1.03 -20.78 -7.93
N SER A 278 2.06 -21.55 -7.67
CA SER A 278 2.42 -22.69 -8.51
C SER A 278 1.41 -23.85 -8.38
N ASP A 279 1.31 -24.67 -9.42
CA ASP A 279 0.51 -25.92 -9.36
C ASP A 279 0.86 -26.81 -8.17
N ALA A 280 2.14 -26.91 -7.85
CA ALA A 280 2.60 -27.74 -6.74
C ALA A 280 2.06 -27.28 -5.38
N VAL A 281 2.03 -25.97 -5.14
CA VAL A 281 1.47 -25.40 -3.91
C VAL A 281 -0.05 -25.60 -3.88
N CYS A 282 -0.75 -25.28 -4.94
CA CYS A 282 -2.20 -25.46 -5.05
C CYS A 282 -2.62 -26.91 -4.82
N ASN A 283 -1.99 -27.85 -5.51
CA ASN A 283 -2.30 -29.29 -5.43
C ASN A 283 -1.99 -29.89 -4.05
N SER A 284 -1.10 -29.32 -3.26
CA SER A 284 -0.85 -29.78 -1.89
C SER A 284 -1.97 -29.43 -0.91
N VAL A 285 -2.77 -28.42 -1.23
CA VAL A 285 -3.94 -27.99 -0.42
C VAL A 285 -5.21 -28.68 -0.92
N TYR A 286 -5.51 -28.55 -2.23
CA TYR A 286 -6.69 -29.15 -2.89
C TYR A 286 -6.33 -30.52 -3.48
N SER A 287 -5.78 -31.41 -2.64
CA SER A 287 -5.12 -32.64 -3.04
C SER A 287 -6.05 -33.81 -3.36
N SER A 288 -7.34 -33.67 -3.11
CA SER A 288 -8.35 -34.72 -3.33
C SER A 288 -9.76 -34.15 -3.27
N LEU A 289 -10.74 -34.90 -3.77
CA LEU A 289 -12.14 -34.48 -3.77
C LEU A 289 -12.65 -34.08 -2.35
N PRO A 290 -12.36 -34.82 -1.26
CA PRO A 290 -12.73 -34.40 0.09
C PRO A 290 -12.05 -33.10 0.58
N ARG A 291 -11.04 -32.63 -0.10
CA ARG A 291 -10.31 -31.41 0.19
C ARG A 291 -10.63 -30.27 -0.77
N ALA A 292 -11.59 -30.41 -1.65
CA ALA A 292 -11.87 -29.43 -2.70
C ALA A 292 -12.24 -28.02 -2.18
N PHE A 293 -12.71 -27.93 -0.93
CA PHE A 293 -13.09 -26.63 -0.32
C PHE A 293 -12.56 -26.44 1.11
N VAL A 294 -11.41 -27.02 1.43
CA VAL A 294 -10.78 -26.89 2.77
C VAL A 294 -10.28 -25.47 3.07
N HIS A 295 -10.19 -24.65 2.06
CA HIS A 295 -9.87 -23.22 2.18
C HIS A 295 -10.73 -22.44 1.16
N THR A 296 -11.67 -21.67 1.65
CA THR A 296 -12.59 -20.81 0.87
C THR A 296 -12.81 -19.51 1.62
N SER A 297 -13.30 -18.49 0.92
CA SER A 297 -13.83 -17.26 1.50
C SER A 297 -15.16 -16.94 0.85
N THR A 298 -16.16 -16.54 1.63
CA THR A 298 -17.56 -16.41 1.18
C THR A 298 -17.71 -15.46 -0.01
N PHE A 299 -17.01 -14.32 0.00
CA PHE A 299 -17.13 -13.27 -1.02
C PHE A 299 -15.96 -13.24 -2.02
N SER A 300 -15.04 -14.19 -1.96
CA SER A 300 -13.79 -14.13 -2.72
C SER A 300 -13.96 -14.11 -4.24
N GLU A 301 -14.97 -14.80 -4.75
CA GLU A 301 -15.23 -14.96 -6.19
C GLU A 301 -16.51 -14.23 -6.62
N ASN A 302 -16.93 -13.19 -5.89
CA ASN A 302 -18.14 -12.45 -6.24
C ASN A 302 -18.00 -11.75 -7.59
N SER A 303 -19.08 -11.75 -8.37
CA SER A 303 -19.05 -11.26 -9.76
C SER A 303 -18.63 -9.80 -9.88
N LEU A 304 -19.01 -8.93 -8.92
CA LEU A 304 -18.65 -7.52 -8.98
C LEU A 304 -17.14 -7.30 -8.79
N ALA A 305 -16.51 -8.03 -7.85
CA ALA A 305 -15.07 -7.92 -7.65
C ALA A 305 -14.30 -8.46 -8.86
N MET A 306 -14.73 -9.61 -9.41
CA MET A 306 -14.12 -10.19 -10.60
C MET A 306 -14.28 -9.28 -11.82
N ARG A 307 -15.47 -8.72 -12.03
CA ARG A 307 -15.75 -7.75 -13.12
C ARG A 307 -14.94 -6.48 -12.99
N ALA A 308 -14.87 -5.89 -11.77
CA ALA A 308 -14.04 -4.73 -11.50
C ALA A 308 -12.56 -4.99 -11.79
N ALA A 309 -12.05 -6.15 -11.38
CA ALA A 309 -10.66 -6.53 -11.61
C ALA A 309 -10.34 -6.73 -13.11
N LEU A 310 -11.21 -7.40 -13.85
CA LEU A 310 -11.07 -7.58 -15.29
C LEU A 310 -11.05 -6.24 -16.02
N ALA A 311 -12.02 -5.35 -15.71
CA ALA A 311 -12.06 -4.01 -16.31
C ALA A 311 -10.84 -3.16 -15.91
N THR A 312 -10.37 -3.28 -14.69
CA THR A 312 -9.16 -2.57 -14.22
C THR A 312 -7.91 -3.02 -14.98
N LEU A 313 -7.74 -4.32 -15.21
CA LEU A 313 -6.64 -4.86 -16.03
C LEU A 313 -6.68 -4.32 -17.46
N GLU A 314 -7.86 -4.30 -18.06
CA GLU A 314 -8.06 -3.77 -19.41
C GLU A 314 -7.66 -2.28 -19.49
N VAL A 315 -8.11 -1.46 -18.54
CA VAL A 315 -7.73 -0.03 -18.48
C VAL A 315 -6.22 0.14 -18.34
N LEU A 316 -5.59 -0.57 -17.38
CA LEU A 316 -4.15 -0.48 -17.14
C LEU A 316 -3.33 -0.78 -18.41
N GLU A 317 -3.79 -1.70 -19.24
CA GLU A 317 -3.12 -2.11 -20.47
C GLU A 317 -3.45 -1.22 -21.66
N CYS A 318 -4.73 -0.92 -21.89
CA CYS A 318 -5.16 -0.08 -23.02
C CYS A 318 -4.62 1.35 -22.91
N GLU A 319 -4.49 1.88 -21.70
CA GLU A 319 -3.91 3.21 -21.44
C GLU A 319 -2.38 3.17 -21.20
N GLU A 320 -1.75 2.01 -21.36
CA GLU A 320 -0.30 1.79 -21.17
C GLU A 320 0.24 2.35 -19.82
N LEU A 321 -0.56 2.21 -18.74
CA LEU A 321 -0.26 2.85 -17.46
C LEU A 321 1.03 2.31 -16.79
N GLY A 322 1.47 1.12 -17.16
CA GLY A 322 2.79 0.61 -16.77
C GLY A 322 3.94 1.43 -17.34
N ARG A 323 3.90 1.76 -18.64
CA ARG A 323 4.87 2.66 -19.29
C ARG A 323 4.80 4.05 -18.68
N ARG A 324 3.57 4.58 -18.50
CA ARG A 324 3.36 5.87 -17.85
C ARG A 324 3.95 5.91 -16.44
N SER A 325 3.82 4.85 -15.67
CA SER A 325 4.39 4.75 -14.31
C SER A 325 5.90 4.91 -14.31
N ILE A 326 6.63 4.31 -15.27
CA ILE A 326 8.08 4.45 -15.40
C ILE A 326 8.42 5.89 -15.79
N GLU A 327 7.86 6.39 -16.89
CA GLU A 327 8.17 7.71 -17.44
C GLU A 327 7.87 8.83 -16.42
N ALA A 328 6.69 8.80 -15.80
CA ALA A 328 6.28 9.78 -14.80
C ALA A 328 7.09 9.64 -13.49
N GLY A 329 7.45 8.40 -13.12
CA GLY A 329 8.28 8.12 -11.96
C GLY A 329 9.68 8.70 -12.10
N ASP A 330 10.36 8.43 -13.22
CA ASP A 330 11.69 8.96 -13.53
C ASP A 330 11.66 10.50 -13.60
N TYR A 331 10.64 11.06 -14.25
CA TYR A 331 10.43 12.49 -14.32
C TYR A 331 10.27 13.11 -12.92
N LEU A 332 9.37 12.56 -12.09
CA LEU A 332 9.11 13.06 -10.74
C LEU A 332 10.36 12.96 -9.86
N GLN A 333 11.08 11.82 -9.90
CA GLN A 333 12.29 11.62 -9.11
C GLN A 333 13.38 12.64 -9.48
N ALA A 334 13.60 12.87 -10.76
CA ALA A 334 14.57 13.86 -11.23
C ALA A 334 14.20 15.29 -10.77
N ARG A 335 12.92 15.67 -10.90
CA ARG A 335 12.40 16.99 -10.50
C ARG A 335 12.50 17.20 -9.00
N LEU A 336 12.07 16.22 -8.19
CA LEU A 336 12.16 16.27 -6.72
C LEU A 336 13.61 16.35 -6.26
N THR A 337 14.49 15.53 -6.82
CA THR A 337 15.93 15.54 -6.49
C THR A 337 16.54 16.91 -6.78
N ALA A 338 16.26 17.50 -7.94
CA ALA A 338 16.76 18.81 -8.30
C ALA A 338 16.21 19.93 -7.40
N ALA A 339 14.91 19.89 -7.08
CA ALA A 339 14.24 20.90 -6.28
C ALA A 339 14.63 20.88 -4.78
N LEU A 340 14.98 19.68 -4.26
CA LEU A 340 15.19 19.48 -2.83
C LEU A 340 16.65 19.28 -2.41
N ARG A 341 17.61 19.19 -3.34
CA ARG A 341 19.03 18.87 -3.08
C ARG A 341 19.74 19.82 -2.11
N ASP A 342 19.33 21.11 -2.10
CA ASP A 342 20.00 22.15 -1.33
C ASP A 342 19.45 22.27 0.12
N PHE A 343 18.42 21.48 0.45
CA PHE A 343 17.79 21.47 1.77
C PHE A 343 18.40 20.39 2.67
N GLU A 344 19.14 20.80 3.71
CA GLU A 344 19.86 19.86 4.59
C GLU A 344 18.94 18.85 5.31
N MET A 345 17.67 19.18 5.53
CA MET A 345 16.70 18.29 6.18
C MET A 345 16.18 17.21 5.25
N VAL A 346 16.40 17.30 3.94
CA VAL A 346 16.11 16.23 3.00
C VAL A 346 17.33 15.33 2.91
N LYS A 347 17.14 14.04 3.23
CA LYS A 347 18.20 13.05 3.17
C LYS A 347 18.35 12.49 1.76
N GLU A 348 17.24 12.04 1.19
CA GLU A 348 17.21 11.48 -0.15
C GLU A 348 15.77 11.40 -0.70
N VAL A 349 15.66 11.32 -2.03
CA VAL A 349 14.46 10.95 -2.78
C VAL A 349 14.72 9.62 -3.47
N ARG A 350 13.88 8.63 -3.21
CA ARG A 350 14.02 7.28 -3.77
C ARG A 350 12.67 6.69 -4.16
N GLY A 351 12.69 5.66 -5.01
CA GLY A 351 11.49 4.96 -5.40
C GLY A 351 11.65 4.19 -6.70
N MET A 352 10.55 3.67 -7.21
CA MET A 352 10.48 2.97 -8.48
C MET A 352 9.09 3.15 -9.10
N GLY A 353 9.02 3.58 -10.36
CA GLY A 353 7.78 4.02 -10.97
C GLY A 353 7.14 5.15 -10.16
N LEU A 354 5.83 5.14 -10.00
CA LEU A 354 5.10 6.12 -9.19
C LEU A 354 4.89 5.67 -7.73
N LEU A 355 5.89 5.00 -7.14
CA LEU A 355 5.99 4.72 -5.71
C LEU A 355 7.27 5.37 -5.19
N MET A 356 7.15 6.57 -4.60
CA MET A 356 8.27 7.41 -4.18
C MET A 356 8.26 7.68 -2.68
N GLY A 357 9.45 7.84 -2.11
CA GLY A 357 9.69 8.29 -0.74
C GLY A 357 10.62 9.49 -0.71
N ILE A 358 10.26 10.51 0.07
CA ILE A 358 11.11 11.64 0.40
C ILE A 358 11.52 11.48 1.86
N GLU A 359 12.77 11.11 2.11
CA GLU A 359 13.28 10.89 3.47
C GLU A 359 13.83 12.17 4.06
N PHE A 360 13.37 12.48 5.27
CA PHE A 360 13.85 13.61 6.04
C PHE A 360 14.84 13.17 7.12
N ARG A 361 15.70 14.10 7.53
CA ARG A 361 16.68 13.92 8.62
C ARG A 361 16.74 15.14 9.53
N ALA A 362 17.28 14.96 10.73
CA ALA A 362 17.52 16.07 11.65
C ALA A 362 18.52 17.08 11.05
N PRO A 363 18.23 18.39 11.13
CA PRO A 363 19.14 19.42 10.62
C PRO A 363 20.42 19.52 11.46
N SER A 364 21.51 19.96 10.84
CA SER A 364 22.79 20.21 11.50
C SER A 364 22.80 21.54 12.26
N GLN A 365 22.11 22.55 11.72
CA GLN A 365 22.02 23.89 12.31
C GLN A 365 21.25 23.87 13.62
N LEU A 366 21.88 24.33 14.70
CA LEU A 366 21.34 24.27 16.07
C LEU A 366 19.96 24.94 16.20
N ARG A 367 19.74 26.07 15.53
CA ARG A 367 18.47 26.81 15.51
C ARG A 367 17.28 26.00 14.99
N LEU A 368 17.51 25.05 14.09
CA LEU A 368 16.49 24.15 13.52
C LEU A 368 16.48 22.81 14.25
N ARG A 369 17.64 22.36 14.73
CA ARG A 369 17.80 21.08 15.42
C ARG A 369 17.05 21.04 16.76
N ILE A 370 17.09 22.13 17.52
CA ILE A 370 16.40 22.20 18.82
C ILE A 370 14.88 21.98 18.66
N PRO A 371 14.14 22.75 17.81
CA PRO A 371 12.73 22.51 17.61
C PRO A 371 12.46 21.14 17.00
N TYR A 372 13.26 20.66 16.03
CA TYR A 372 13.11 19.34 15.44
C TYR A 372 13.17 18.23 16.50
N GLN A 373 14.17 18.27 17.40
CA GLN A 373 14.30 17.29 18.48
C GLN A 373 13.18 17.41 19.53
N ALA A 374 12.74 18.63 19.85
CA ALA A 374 11.62 18.85 20.75
C ALA A 374 10.32 18.21 20.20
N PHE A 375 10.08 18.27 18.89
CA PHE A 375 8.94 17.61 18.27
C PHE A 375 9.08 16.10 18.25
N GLY A 376 10.26 15.57 17.90
CA GLY A 376 10.54 14.15 17.96
C GLY A 376 10.35 13.55 19.37
N ALA A 377 10.62 14.32 20.41
CA ALA A 377 10.39 13.92 21.79
C ALA A 377 8.89 13.88 22.16
N VAL A 378 8.06 14.69 21.50
CA VAL A 378 6.58 14.63 21.65
C VAL A 378 6.01 13.40 20.95
N HIS A 379 6.33 13.25 19.67
CA HIS A 379 5.98 12.08 18.87
C HIS A 379 6.91 11.99 17.65
N PRO A 380 7.48 10.82 17.32
CA PRO A 380 8.40 10.65 16.19
C PRO A 380 7.82 11.09 14.83
N ALA A 381 6.52 10.95 14.65
CA ALA A 381 5.81 11.34 13.42
C ALA A 381 5.53 12.85 13.29
N MET A 382 5.78 13.65 14.33
CA MET A 382 5.30 15.05 14.40
C MET A 382 5.78 15.90 13.22
N PHE A 383 7.07 15.83 12.88
CA PHE A 383 7.62 16.59 11.77
C PHE A 383 6.95 16.21 10.42
N GLY A 384 6.90 14.91 10.13
CA GLY A 384 6.29 14.41 8.91
C GLY A 384 4.79 14.75 8.81
N GLN A 385 4.05 14.65 9.92
CA GLN A 385 2.63 15.02 9.95
C GLN A 385 2.39 16.51 9.71
N ILE A 386 3.30 17.40 10.14
CA ILE A 386 3.19 18.83 9.81
C ILE A 386 3.43 19.06 8.31
N VAL A 387 4.37 18.35 7.70
CA VAL A 387 4.60 18.40 6.25
C VAL A 387 3.33 17.95 5.51
N VAL A 388 2.73 16.82 5.90
CA VAL A 388 1.46 16.29 5.35
C VAL A 388 0.33 17.32 5.49
N MET A 389 0.14 17.84 6.69
CA MET A 389 -0.90 18.84 6.98
C MET A 389 -0.75 20.10 6.10
N ARG A 390 0.48 20.60 5.94
CA ARG A 390 0.73 21.78 5.11
C ARG A 390 0.50 21.50 3.62
N LEU A 391 0.99 20.40 3.11
CA LEU A 391 0.71 19.99 1.72
C LEU A 391 -0.80 19.90 1.47
N PHE A 392 -1.54 19.34 2.41
CA PHE A 392 -2.99 19.21 2.29
C PHE A 392 -3.69 20.59 2.35
N ARG A 393 -3.44 21.35 3.40
CA ARG A 393 -4.15 22.60 3.69
C ARG A 393 -3.75 23.75 2.77
N ASP A 394 -2.43 23.94 2.59
CA ASP A 394 -1.88 25.12 1.94
C ASP A 394 -1.76 24.94 0.42
N SER A 395 -1.60 23.68 -0.05
CA SER A 395 -1.32 23.38 -1.46
C SER A 395 -2.30 22.39 -2.09
N GLY A 396 -3.23 21.81 -1.31
CA GLY A 396 -4.25 20.92 -1.84
C GLY A 396 -3.71 19.54 -2.29
N PHE A 397 -2.70 18.97 -1.61
CA PHE A 397 -2.18 17.64 -1.91
C PHE A 397 -2.42 16.66 -0.76
N LEU A 398 -3.10 15.56 -1.05
CA LEU A 398 -3.27 14.45 -0.12
C LEU A 398 -2.05 13.54 -0.19
N THR A 399 -1.27 13.50 0.87
CA THR A 399 -0.09 12.64 1.05
C THR A 399 -0.12 12.02 2.44
N GLN A 400 0.81 11.08 2.73
CA GLN A 400 1.00 10.55 4.09
C GLN A 400 2.46 10.12 4.30
N ILE A 401 2.90 10.12 5.55
CA ILE A 401 4.17 9.48 5.95
C ILE A 401 4.03 7.95 5.96
N CYS A 402 5.14 7.24 5.81
CA CYS A 402 5.18 5.80 5.91
C CYS A 402 4.84 5.31 7.33
N GLY A 403 4.10 4.18 7.42
CA GLY A 403 3.60 3.68 8.71
C GLY A 403 4.67 3.13 9.65
N ASN A 404 5.77 2.59 9.09
CA ASN A 404 6.87 2.01 9.84
C ASN A 404 8.15 2.88 9.79
N ASN A 405 8.10 4.03 9.10
CA ASN A 405 9.18 5.01 9.07
C ASN A 405 8.63 6.43 8.94
N PHE A 406 8.36 7.05 10.07
CA PHE A 406 7.76 8.39 10.14
C PHE A 406 8.61 9.53 9.56
N SER A 407 9.88 9.26 9.22
CA SER A 407 10.76 10.23 8.57
C SER A 407 10.59 10.27 7.05
N VAL A 408 9.77 9.40 6.46
CA VAL A 408 9.57 9.33 5.02
C VAL A 408 8.17 9.75 4.63
N LEU A 409 8.06 10.78 3.80
CA LEU A 409 6.83 11.14 3.10
C LEU A 409 6.66 10.21 1.90
N LYS A 410 5.55 9.47 1.87
CA LYS A 410 5.16 8.62 0.75
C LYS A 410 4.42 9.45 -0.29
N VAL A 411 4.80 9.26 -1.55
CA VAL A 411 4.21 9.88 -2.73
C VAL A 411 3.84 8.79 -3.72
N ALA A 412 2.56 8.57 -3.90
CA ALA A 412 2.03 7.49 -4.74
C ALA A 412 0.73 7.93 -5.45
N PRO A 413 0.79 8.89 -6.41
CA PRO A 413 -0.39 9.35 -7.12
C PRO A 413 -0.99 8.22 -7.99
N PRO A 414 -2.26 8.32 -8.43
CA PRO A 414 -2.78 7.49 -9.50
C PRO A 414 -1.88 7.53 -10.74
N LEU A 415 -1.82 6.44 -11.51
CA LEU A 415 -0.93 6.35 -12.69
C LEU A 415 -1.36 7.28 -13.84
N VAL A 416 -2.59 7.76 -13.78
CA VAL A 416 -3.18 8.75 -14.73
C VAL A 416 -2.76 10.20 -14.41
N VAL A 417 -1.87 10.43 -13.44
CA VAL A 417 -1.38 11.76 -13.08
C VAL A 417 -0.68 12.43 -14.25
N THR A 418 -0.93 13.73 -14.46
CA THR A 418 -0.30 14.51 -15.51
C THR A 418 1.03 15.11 -15.06
N ASP A 419 1.90 15.47 -16.02
CA ASP A 419 3.18 16.14 -15.73
C ASP A 419 2.96 17.50 -15.06
N ALA A 420 1.91 18.24 -15.44
CA ALA A 420 1.55 19.49 -14.79
C ALA A 420 1.18 19.32 -13.31
N GLN A 421 0.47 18.22 -12.96
CA GLN A 421 0.14 17.90 -11.57
C GLN A 421 1.40 17.47 -10.79
N LEU A 422 2.32 16.74 -11.43
CA LEU A 422 3.63 16.40 -10.85
C LEU A 422 4.48 17.64 -10.59
N ASP A 423 4.56 18.58 -11.54
CA ASP A 423 5.28 19.84 -11.36
C ASP A 423 4.67 20.70 -10.24
N ALA A 424 3.35 20.77 -10.16
CA ALA A 424 2.67 21.48 -9.07
C ALA A 424 3.01 20.87 -7.71
N PHE A 425 3.09 19.52 -7.61
CA PHE A 425 3.52 18.86 -6.39
C PHE A 425 4.98 19.17 -6.02
N VAL A 426 5.89 19.18 -7.00
CA VAL A 426 7.31 19.51 -6.78
C VAL A 426 7.45 20.92 -6.20
N LEU A 427 6.69 21.90 -6.72
CA LEU A 427 6.68 23.26 -6.18
C LEU A 427 6.13 23.28 -4.76
N ALA A 428 5.00 22.62 -4.52
CA ALA A 428 4.35 22.58 -3.20
C ALA A 428 5.26 21.99 -2.12
N ILE A 429 5.88 20.85 -2.37
CA ILE A 429 6.78 20.21 -1.38
C ILE A 429 8.03 21.05 -1.15
N ARG A 430 8.59 21.67 -2.20
CA ARG A 430 9.73 22.59 -2.06
C ARG A 430 9.38 23.74 -1.13
N ASP A 431 8.24 24.41 -1.33
CA ASP A 431 7.80 25.55 -0.52
C ASP A 431 7.61 25.14 0.96
N VAL A 432 7.02 23.96 1.22
CA VAL A 432 6.86 23.42 2.57
C VAL A 432 8.22 23.14 3.23
N VAL A 433 9.16 22.56 2.48
CA VAL A 433 10.52 22.26 2.96
C VAL A 433 11.30 23.56 3.21
N GLU A 434 11.18 24.57 2.36
CA GLU A 434 11.78 25.89 2.54
C GLU A 434 11.26 26.59 3.81
N LEU A 435 9.96 26.52 4.07
CA LEU A 435 9.36 27.02 5.32
C LEU A 435 9.91 26.29 6.54
N ALA A 436 10.16 24.99 6.45
CA ALA A 436 10.75 24.20 7.54
C ALA A 436 12.21 24.61 7.84
N HIS A 437 12.94 25.16 6.87
CA HIS A 437 14.30 25.68 7.03
C HIS A 437 14.35 27.11 7.56
N SER A 438 13.21 27.78 7.68
CA SER A 438 13.11 29.12 8.20
C SER A 438 12.61 29.12 9.64
N PRO A 439 13.22 29.89 10.57
CA PRO A 439 12.67 30.06 11.90
C PRO A 439 11.37 30.86 11.82
N GLY A 440 10.28 30.35 12.37
CA GLY A 440 9.01 31.10 12.40
C GLY A 440 7.75 30.24 12.27
N ALA A 441 6.92 30.51 11.27
CA ALA A 441 5.56 30.00 11.16
C ALA A 441 5.45 28.46 11.18
N PHE A 442 6.35 27.74 10.51
CA PHE A 442 6.36 26.27 10.51
C PHE A 442 6.48 25.72 11.94
N TRP A 443 7.47 26.20 12.68
CA TRP A 443 7.77 25.69 14.02
C TRP A 443 6.80 26.19 15.09
N SER A 444 6.25 27.41 14.97
CA SER A 444 5.23 27.93 15.90
C SER A 444 3.90 27.19 15.75
N GLU A 445 3.52 26.83 14.54
CA GLU A 445 2.32 26.03 14.27
C GLU A 445 2.47 24.61 14.81
N ALA A 446 3.64 24.01 14.64
CA ALA A 446 3.99 22.74 15.21
C ALA A 446 3.84 22.71 16.75
N LEU A 447 4.28 23.78 17.44
CA LEU A 447 4.03 23.94 18.88
C LEU A 447 2.54 24.05 19.21
N GLY A 448 1.76 24.72 18.38
CA GLY A 448 0.30 24.80 18.49
C GLY A 448 -0.36 23.43 18.36
N LEU A 449 0.09 22.60 17.41
CA LEU A 449 -0.36 21.23 17.21
C LEU A 449 -0.04 20.35 18.44
N ALA A 450 1.20 20.38 18.91
CA ALA A 450 1.61 19.64 20.10
C ALA A 450 0.74 20.00 21.31
N ARG A 451 0.50 21.30 21.57
CA ARG A 451 -0.36 21.76 22.67
C ARG A 451 -1.81 21.28 22.52
N ARG A 452 -2.36 21.23 21.31
CA ARG A 452 -3.73 20.72 21.05
C ARG A 452 -3.81 19.21 21.23
N ALA A 453 -2.80 18.46 20.84
CA ALA A 453 -2.73 17.00 21.01
C ALA A 453 -2.78 16.57 22.49
N PHE A 454 -2.21 17.38 23.40
CA PHE A 454 -2.20 17.11 24.85
C PHE A 454 -3.40 17.68 25.62
N ARG A 455 -4.24 18.50 25.01
CA ARG A 455 -5.51 18.91 25.65
C ARG A 455 -6.50 17.76 25.53
N ARG A 456 -6.71 17.05 26.66
CA ARG A 456 -7.74 15.98 26.81
C ARG A 456 -9.15 16.51 26.63
#